data_405950f7f38ad4ed6c47b5b1b542a425
#
_entry.id   405950f7f38ad4ed6c47b5b1b542a425
#
_cell.length_a   1.000
_cell.length_b   1.000
_cell.length_c   1.000
_cell.angle_alpha   90.00
_cell.angle_beta   90.00
_cell.angle_gamma   90.00
#
_symmetry.space_group_name_H-M   'P 1'
#
loop_
_entity.id
_entity.type
_entity.pdbx_description
1 polymer ?
#
loop_
_entity_poly.entity_id
_entity_poly.type
_entity_poly.pdbx_seq_one_letter_code
_entity_poly.pdbx_strand_id
1 'polypeptide(L)'
;MKQRLDRLLVEQNLAPSRERAKAFIMAGKVRVDGQPSGKSGRMISRESHLEVLEIDQPYVSRGGLKLESALEYFKIDPQGFDAMDIGSSTGGFTDCLIKSGVEKVFAVDVGYGQLAWELRQDPRVVLLERTNIRNLEFKRLGQYVDLVVIDASFISLQLVFPKAVEFLKNGASLLALVKPQFEAGADEVGKRGKVSDPGIHQKVLEKLKNVAQELGLIVSGQTKSVIAGKNSGNEEYFLWLQKPEEAGLKSK
;
A
#
# COMPACT_ATOMS: atom_id res chain seq x y z
N MET A 1 4.71 8.81 41.12
CA MET A 1 4.06 9.92 40.38
C MET A 1 3.39 9.34 39.14
N LYS A 2 2.15 9.76 38.77
CA LYS A 2 1.45 9.22 37.58
C LYS A 2 1.68 10.08 36.34
N GLN A 3 1.78 9.45 35.20
CA GLN A 3 1.99 10.09 33.88
C GLN A 3 1.16 9.42 32.80
N ARG A 4 0.87 10.15 31.73
CA ARG A 4 0.15 9.59 30.56
C ARG A 4 0.98 8.50 29.88
N LEU A 5 0.36 7.39 29.52
CA LEU A 5 1.00 6.25 28.88
C LEU A 5 1.72 6.65 27.57
N ASP A 6 1.06 7.49 26.72
CA ASP A 6 1.65 7.94 25.46
C ASP A 6 2.93 8.79 25.64
N ARG A 7 3.03 9.52 26.75
CA ARG A 7 4.24 10.28 27.09
C ARG A 7 5.33 9.40 27.70
N LEU A 8 4.95 8.49 28.56
CA LEU A 8 5.89 7.64 29.27
C LEU A 8 6.62 6.68 28.31
N LEU A 9 5.92 6.17 27.26
CA LEU A 9 6.54 5.37 26.20
C LEU A 9 7.65 6.12 25.47
N VAL A 10 7.48 7.42 25.19
CA VAL A 10 8.51 8.24 24.55
C VAL A 10 9.67 8.52 25.51
N GLU A 11 9.35 8.85 26.78
CA GLU A 11 10.35 9.13 27.81
C GLU A 11 11.26 7.92 28.10
N GLN A 12 10.70 6.70 28.02
CA GLN A 12 11.47 5.46 28.18
C GLN A 12 12.09 4.93 26.87
N ASN A 13 12.06 5.73 25.79
CA ASN A 13 12.56 5.34 24.46
C ASN A 13 11.88 4.10 23.85
N LEU A 14 10.68 3.76 24.31
CA LEU A 14 9.86 2.65 23.76
C LEU A 14 9.03 3.07 22.54
N ALA A 15 9.00 4.36 22.22
CA ALA A 15 8.41 4.89 21.00
C ALA A 15 9.16 6.16 20.55
N PRO A 16 9.41 6.37 19.26
CA PRO A 16 10.18 7.53 18.76
C PRO A 16 9.40 8.85 18.82
N SER A 17 8.05 8.80 18.89
CA SER A 17 7.20 9.98 19.01
C SER A 17 5.89 9.64 19.75
N ARG A 18 5.17 10.69 20.21
CA ARG A 18 3.85 10.50 20.87
C ARG A 18 2.80 9.94 19.90
N GLU A 19 2.87 10.32 18.63
CA GLU A 19 1.99 9.80 17.59
C GLU A 19 2.23 8.31 17.40
N ARG A 20 3.48 7.87 17.38
CA ARG A 20 3.85 6.46 17.27
C ARG A 20 3.45 5.68 18.53
N ALA A 21 3.66 6.26 19.72
CA ALA A 21 3.20 5.68 20.99
C ALA A 21 1.68 5.46 21.00
N LYS A 22 0.89 6.45 20.55
CA LYS A 22 -0.56 6.29 20.39
C LYS A 22 -0.93 5.17 19.42
N ALA A 23 -0.22 5.07 18.30
CA ALA A 23 -0.43 4.00 17.32
C ALA A 23 -0.17 2.61 17.94
N PHE A 24 0.91 2.44 18.69
CA PHE A 24 1.21 1.19 19.40
C PHE A 24 0.12 0.82 20.41
N ILE A 25 -0.35 1.79 21.19
CA ILE A 25 -1.41 1.58 22.19
C ILE A 25 -2.73 1.18 21.50
N MET A 26 -3.13 1.91 20.44
CA MET A 26 -4.36 1.63 19.69
C MET A 26 -4.30 0.28 18.95
N ALA A 27 -3.11 -0.16 18.57
CA ALA A 27 -2.88 -1.46 17.97
C ALA A 27 -2.85 -2.62 18.99
N GLY A 28 -3.02 -2.32 20.30
CA GLY A 28 -2.98 -3.33 21.37
C GLY A 28 -1.59 -3.88 21.67
N LYS A 29 -0.54 -3.21 21.20
CA LYS A 29 0.86 -3.64 21.31
C LYS A 29 1.53 -3.26 22.63
N VAL A 30 0.87 -2.47 23.46
CA VAL A 30 1.44 -1.99 24.73
C VAL A 30 0.88 -2.78 25.90
N ARG A 31 1.78 -3.32 26.71
CA ARG A 31 1.46 -3.88 28.02
C ARG A 31 1.97 -2.95 29.12
N VAL A 32 1.18 -2.82 30.16
CA VAL A 32 1.52 -2.11 31.39
C VAL A 32 1.43 -3.14 32.51
N ASP A 33 2.54 -3.44 33.17
CA ASP A 33 2.62 -4.46 34.22
C ASP A 33 2.06 -5.82 33.73
N GLY A 34 2.41 -6.21 32.50
CA GLY A 34 1.98 -7.45 31.84
C GLY A 34 0.56 -7.43 31.25
N GLN A 35 -0.26 -6.37 31.49
CA GLN A 35 -1.64 -6.28 31.03
C GLN A 35 -1.78 -5.38 29.78
N PRO A 36 -2.57 -5.78 28.77
CA PRO A 36 -2.82 -4.96 27.60
C PRO A 36 -3.42 -3.59 27.95
N SER A 37 -3.00 -2.53 27.27
CA SER A 37 -3.54 -1.19 27.47
C SER A 37 -3.93 -0.54 26.15
N GLY A 38 -5.24 -0.26 25.98
CA GLY A 38 -5.81 0.32 24.73
C GLY A 38 -6.10 1.83 24.81
N LYS A 39 -5.79 2.52 25.92
CA LYS A 39 -6.08 3.96 26.09
C LYS A 39 -4.79 4.78 26.23
N SER A 40 -4.44 5.55 25.20
CA SER A 40 -3.22 6.37 25.16
C SER A 40 -3.14 7.43 26.25
N GLY A 41 -4.28 7.96 26.68
CA GLY A 41 -4.36 8.94 27.76
C GLY A 41 -4.38 8.35 29.17
N ARG A 42 -4.30 7.02 29.34
CA ARG A 42 -4.33 6.37 30.65
C ARG A 42 -3.19 6.90 31.52
N MET A 43 -3.51 7.28 32.75
CA MET A 43 -2.55 7.71 33.78
C MET A 43 -2.00 6.47 34.48
N ILE A 44 -0.72 6.22 34.35
CA ILE A 44 -0.01 5.06 34.95
C ILE A 44 1.13 5.55 35.85
N SER A 45 1.61 4.70 36.74
CA SER A 45 2.82 5.03 37.52
C SER A 45 4.03 5.14 36.61
N ARG A 46 4.96 6.05 36.91
CA ARG A 46 6.25 6.12 36.20
C ARG A 46 7.12 4.88 36.43
N GLU A 47 6.82 4.13 37.49
CA GLU A 47 7.51 2.91 37.90
C GLU A 47 6.88 1.66 37.29
N SER A 48 5.74 1.79 36.58
CA SER A 48 5.12 0.67 35.88
C SER A 48 6.05 0.12 34.82
N HIS A 49 6.13 -1.21 34.75
CA HIS A 49 6.84 -1.90 33.69
C HIS A 49 6.08 -1.78 32.37
N LEU A 50 6.71 -1.17 31.37
CA LEU A 50 6.14 -1.00 30.05
C LEU A 50 6.81 -1.94 29.06
N GLU A 51 5.99 -2.68 28.34
CA GLU A 51 6.41 -3.49 27.22
C GLU A 51 5.71 -3.01 25.95
N VAL A 52 6.47 -2.78 24.89
CA VAL A 52 5.94 -2.69 23.54
C VAL A 52 6.22 -4.03 22.88
N LEU A 53 5.14 -4.78 22.64
CA LEU A 53 5.25 -6.03 21.92
C LEU A 53 5.75 -5.70 20.51
N GLU A 54 6.98 -6.03 20.21
CA GLU A 54 7.47 -6.05 18.84
C GLU A 54 6.56 -7.03 18.08
N ILE A 55 5.77 -6.50 17.19
CA ILE A 55 5.39 -7.29 16.04
C ILE A 55 6.57 -7.07 15.11
N ASP A 56 7.27 -8.12 14.77
CA ASP A 56 8.08 -8.15 13.56
C ASP A 56 7.15 -7.75 12.40
N GLN A 57 7.01 -6.45 12.20
CA GLN A 57 6.48 -5.96 10.95
C GLN A 57 7.69 -5.76 10.05
N PRO A 58 7.90 -6.68 9.11
CA PRO A 58 9.06 -6.59 8.22
C PRO A 58 9.04 -5.31 7.40
N TYR A 59 7.93 -4.56 7.39
CA TYR A 59 7.71 -3.37 6.59
C TYR A 59 7.23 -2.18 7.43
N VAL A 60 7.46 -0.96 6.94
CA VAL A 60 7.03 0.30 7.60
C VAL A 60 5.51 0.40 7.79
N SER A 61 4.73 -0.41 7.09
CA SER A 61 3.29 -0.55 7.28
C SER A 61 2.78 -1.93 6.85
N ARG A 62 1.54 -2.27 7.25
CA ARG A 62 0.86 -3.52 6.84
C ARG A 62 0.70 -3.67 5.32
N GLY A 63 0.81 -2.57 4.56
CA GLY A 63 0.78 -2.59 3.11
C GLY A 63 1.85 -3.50 2.54
N GLY A 64 3.06 -3.47 3.09
CA GLY A 64 4.16 -4.33 2.64
C GLY A 64 3.84 -5.81 2.64
N LEU A 65 3.20 -6.31 3.71
CA LEU A 65 2.75 -7.71 3.79
C LEU A 65 1.71 -8.08 2.72
N LYS A 66 0.86 -7.12 2.33
CA LYS A 66 -0.10 -7.36 1.24
C LYS A 66 0.62 -7.55 -0.08
N LEU A 67 1.54 -6.63 -0.40
CA LEU A 67 2.29 -6.69 -1.66
C LEU A 67 3.19 -7.93 -1.72
N GLU A 68 3.92 -8.25 -0.65
CA GLU A 68 4.75 -9.45 -0.53
C GLU A 68 3.94 -10.71 -0.89
N SER A 69 2.79 -10.89 -0.24
CA SER A 69 1.90 -12.02 -0.52
C SER A 69 1.41 -12.06 -1.97
N ALA A 70 1.17 -10.91 -2.61
CA ALA A 70 0.75 -10.86 -4.01
C ALA A 70 1.91 -11.23 -4.95
N LEU A 71 3.12 -10.70 -4.71
CA LEU A 71 4.32 -11.05 -5.47
C LEU A 71 4.62 -12.55 -5.41
N GLU A 72 4.55 -13.13 -4.20
CA GLU A 72 4.72 -14.58 -4.00
C GLU A 72 3.64 -15.39 -4.73
N TYR A 73 2.37 -15.02 -4.57
CA TYR A 73 1.24 -15.74 -5.18
C TYR A 73 1.33 -15.77 -6.70
N PHE A 74 1.66 -14.62 -7.31
CA PHE A 74 1.80 -14.51 -8.76
C PHE A 74 3.18 -14.89 -9.29
N LYS A 75 4.11 -15.22 -8.40
CA LYS A 75 5.51 -15.57 -8.72
C LYS A 75 6.22 -14.47 -9.50
N ILE A 76 5.99 -13.22 -9.10
CA ILE A 76 6.66 -12.06 -9.66
C ILE A 76 7.89 -11.77 -8.81
N ASP A 77 9.07 -11.91 -9.40
CA ASP A 77 10.33 -11.51 -8.79
C ASP A 77 10.72 -10.11 -9.29
N PRO A 78 10.63 -9.07 -8.45
CA PRO A 78 10.93 -7.71 -8.87
C PRO A 78 12.42 -7.35 -8.76
N GLN A 79 13.31 -8.31 -8.48
CA GLN A 79 14.75 -8.03 -8.35
C GLN A 79 15.29 -7.37 -9.62
N GLY A 80 15.97 -6.24 -9.44
CA GLY A 80 16.57 -5.47 -10.54
C GLY A 80 15.58 -4.64 -11.37
N PHE A 81 14.29 -4.62 -10.99
CA PHE A 81 13.29 -3.83 -11.70
C PHE A 81 13.36 -2.34 -11.32
N ASP A 82 12.97 -1.49 -12.27
CA ASP A 82 12.46 -0.15 -11.97
C ASP A 82 10.96 -0.26 -11.70
N ALA A 83 10.51 0.28 -10.57
CA ALA A 83 9.11 0.17 -10.16
C ALA A 83 8.46 1.55 -9.89
N MET A 84 7.13 1.62 -10.00
CA MET A 84 6.34 2.77 -9.57
C MET A 84 5.32 2.31 -8.52
N ASP A 85 5.27 3.01 -7.38
CA ASP A 85 4.30 2.82 -6.30
C ASP A 85 3.31 3.99 -6.32
N ILE A 86 2.07 3.74 -6.76
CA ILE A 86 0.99 4.73 -6.85
C ILE A 86 0.13 4.65 -5.60
N GLY A 87 0.14 5.73 -4.80
CA GLY A 87 -0.47 5.80 -3.48
C GLY A 87 0.47 5.31 -2.38
N SER A 88 1.73 5.73 -2.45
CA SER A 88 2.79 5.24 -1.57
C SER A 88 2.54 5.50 -0.08
N SER A 89 1.83 6.57 0.30
CA SER A 89 1.46 6.89 1.68
C SER A 89 2.64 6.77 2.65
N THR A 90 2.57 5.90 3.66
CA THR A 90 3.67 5.64 4.61
C THR A 90 4.82 4.82 4.01
N GLY A 91 4.65 4.25 2.82
CA GLY A 91 5.69 3.52 2.10
C GLY A 91 5.66 2.00 2.27
N GLY A 92 4.52 1.40 2.62
CA GLY A 92 4.47 -0.06 2.81
C GLY A 92 4.82 -0.84 1.55
N PHE A 93 4.26 -0.45 0.40
CA PHE A 93 4.59 -1.08 -0.88
C PHE A 93 6.01 -0.73 -1.32
N THR A 94 6.40 0.54 -1.22
CA THR A 94 7.77 1.00 -1.49
C THR A 94 8.80 0.18 -0.70
N ASP A 95 8.61 -0.01 0.62
CA ASP A 95 9.53 -0.78 1.48
C ASP A 95 9.60 -2.26 1.07
N CYS A 96 8.46 -2.85 0.73
CA CYS A 96 8.41 -4.22 0.19
C CYS A 96 9.22 -4.34 -1.10
N LEU A 97 9.03 -3.43 -2.06
CA LEU A 97 9.78 -3.41 -3.31
C LEU A 97 11.29 -3.26 -3.08
N ILE A 98 11.69 -2.31 -2.21
CA ILE A 98 13.10 -2.09 -1.86
C ILE A 98 13.75 -3.34 -1.26
N LYS A 99 13.03 -4.04 -0.35
CA LYS A 99 13.49 -5.29 0.27
C LYS A 99 13.49 -6.47 -0.68
N SER A 100 12.63 -6.44 -1.71
CA SER A 100 12.62 -7.42 -2.79
C SER A 100 13.67 -7.15 -3.88
N GLY A 101 14.55 -6.16 -3.69
CA GLY A 101 15.72 -5.96 -4.55
C GLY A 101 15.47 -5.15 -5.82
N VAL A 102 14.42 -4.32 -5.88
CA VAL A 102 14.25 -3.38 -7.01
C VAL A 102 15.42 -2.40 -7.08
N GLU A 103 15.75 -1.96 -8.28
CA GLU A 103 16.82 -0.99 -8.51
C GLU A 103 16.35 0.44 -8.20
N LYS A 104 15.09 0.76 -8.53
CA LYS A 104 14.52 2.08 -8.29
C LYS A 104 13.01 2.01 -8.05
N VAL A 105 12.50 2.85 -7.15
CA VAL A 105 11.05 3.03 -6.92
C VAL A 105 10.68 4.49 -7.07
N PHE A 106 9.75 4.79 -7.97
CA PHE A 106 9.07 6.09 -8.05
C PHE A 106 7.85 6.06 -7.13
N ALA A 107 7.97 6.66 -5.94
CA ALA A 107 6.91 6.70 -4.94
C ALA A 107 6.01 7.93 -5.17
N VAL A 108 4.81 7.70 -5.72
CA VAL A 108 3.86 8.74 -6.13
C VAL A 108 2.73 8.84 -5.13
N ASP A 109 2.51 10.05 -4.56
CA ASP A 109 1.40 10.30 -3.65
C ASP A 109 0.88 11.75 -3.74
N VAL A 110 -0.44 11.93 -3.55
CA VAL A 110 -1.06 13.26 -3.45
C VAL A 110 -0.76 13.94 -2.12
N GLY A 111 -0.44 13.17 -1.09
CA GLY A 111 -0.05 13.63 0.23
C GLY A 111 1.35 14.24 0.26
N TYR A 112 1.70 14.72 1.45
CA TYR A 112 3.02 15.30 1.72
C TYR A 112 3.51 14.88 3.11
N GLY A 113 4.79 14.52 3.21
CA GLY A 113 5.42 14.21 4.51
C GLY A 113 4.99 12.87 5.11
N GLN A 114 4.35 11.98 4.34
CA GLN A 114 3.81 10.72 4.85
C GLN A 114 4.80 9.57 4.79
N LEU A 115 5.65 9.53 3.76
CA LEU A 115 6.61 8.45 3.54
C LEU A 115 7.55 8.33 4.76
N ALA A 116 7.82 7.11 5.21
CA ALA A 116 8.72 6.83 6.31
C ALA A 116 10.12 7.42 6.06
N TRP A 117 10.76 7.90 7.14
CA TRP A 117 12.03 8.62 7.02
C TRP A 117 13.13 7.77 6.37
N GLU A 118 13.21 6.50 6.73
CA GLU A 118 14.19 5.55 6.18
C GLU A 118 14.08 5.46 4.65
N LEU A 119 12.87 5.40 4.14
CA LEU A 119 12.61 5.32 2.69
C LEU A 119 12.91 6.64 1.98
N ARG A 120 12.72 7.78 2.66
CA ARG A 120 13.11 9.10 2.09
C ARG A 120 14.60 9.24 1.92
N GLN A 121 15.40 8.52 2.71
CA GLN A 121 16.86 8.55 2.66
C GLN A 121 17.45 7.47 1.75
N ASP A 122 16.66 6.50 1.31
CA ASP A 122 17.12 5.44 0.41
C ASP A 122 17.35 6.01 -0.99
N PRO A 123 18.59 5.93 -1.54
CA PRO A 123 18.91 6.50 -2.85
C PRO A 123 18.14 5.86 -4.01
N ARG A 124 17.54 4.70 -3.80
CA ARG A 124 16.70 4.01 -4.79
C ARG A 124 15.29 4.59 -4.86
N VAL A 125 14.87 5.40 -3.89
CA VAL A 125 13.52 5.97 -3.82
C VAL A 125 13.49 7.37 -4.42
N VAL A 126 12.74 7.53 -5.50
CA VAL A 126 12.44 8.83 -6.12
C VAL A 126 11.06 9.26 -5.65
N LEU A 127 11.02 10.26 -4.76
CA LEU A 127 9.80 10.70 -4.11
C LEU A 127 9.06 11.75 -4.95
N LEU A 128 7.81 11.47 -5.28
CA LEU A 128 6.89 12.31 -6.05
C LEU A 128 5.65 12.65 -5.22
N GLU A 129 5.82 13.42 -4.14
CA GLU A 129 4.73 13.92 -3.30
C GLU A 129 3.94 15.06 -3.95
N ARG A 130 2.75 15.36 -3.40
CA ARG A 130 1.79 16.37 -3.95
C ARG A 130 1.52 16.15 -5.43
N THR A 131 1.56 14.88 -5.85
CA THR A 131 1.46 14.49 -7.24
C THR A 131 0.22 13.64 -7.47
N ASN A 132 -0.74 14.17 -8.21
CA ASN A 132 -1.86 13.38 -8.68
C ASN A 132 -1.41 12.58 -9.90
N ILE A 133 -1.47 11.25 -9.81
CA ILE A 133 -1.05 10.36 -10.90
C ILE A 133 -1.72 10.71 -12.23
N ARG A 134 -2.99 11.11 -12.25
CA ARG A 134 -3.71 11.45 -13.48
C ARG A 134 -3.08 12.60 -14.28
N ASN A 135 -2.31 13.46 -13.60
CA ASN A 135 -1.66 14.62 -14.19
C ASN A 135 -0.14 14.46 -14.28
N LEU A 136 0.38 13.28 -13.93
CA LEU A 136 1.82 13.02 -13.95
C LEU A 136 2.30 12.92 -15.39
N GLU A 137 3.20 13.81 -15.78
CA GLU A 137 3.78 13.82 -17.12
C GLU A 137 4.97 12.84 -17.17
N PHE A 138 5.10 12.13 -18.29
CA PHE A 138 6.19 11.16 -18.51
C PHE A 138 7.58 11.76 -18.27
N LYS A 139 7.79 13.02 -18.64
CA LYS A 139 9.07 13.72 -18.46
C LYS A 139 9.55 13.80 -17.00
N ARG A 140 8.63 13.67 -16.01
CA ARG A 140 9.00 13.69 -14.58
C ARG A 140 9.65 12.38 -14.12
N LEU A 141 9.33 11.26 -14.76
CA LEU A 141 10.04 10.01 -14.55
C LEU A 141 11.23 9.89 -15.49
N GLY A 142 11.05 10.28 -16.76
CA GLY A 142 12.04 10.19 -17.81
C GLY A 142 12.35 8.77 -18.29
N GLN A 143 11.63 7.76 -17.76
CA GLN A 143 11.84 6.35 -18.11
C GLN A 143 10.54 5.54 -17.93
N TYR A 144 10.46 4.41 -18.61
CA TYR A 144 9.44 3.38 -18.39
C TYR A 144 9.88 2.46 -17.24
N VAL A 145 8.89 1.79 -16.60
CA VAL A 145 9.11 0.90 -15.47
C VAL A 145 8.71 -0.55 -15.80
N ASP A 146 9.30 -1.51 -15.08
CA ASP A 146 9.05 -2.94 -15.21
C ASP A 146 7.83 -3.39 -14.41
N LEU A 147 7.51 -2.63 -13.33
CA LEU A 147 6.41 -2.96 -12.44
C LEU A 147 5.73 -1.67 -11.95
N VAL A 148 4.40 -1.63 -12.08
CA VAL A 148 3.58 -0.64 -11.37
C VAL A 148 2.79 -1.35 -10.28
N VAL A 149 2.84 -0.83 -9.05
CA VAL A 149 1.98 -1.27 -7.94
C VAL A 149 1.05 -0.12 -7.55
N ILE A 150 -0.21 -0.44 -7.19
CA ILE A 150 -1.22 0.58 -6.88
C ILE A 150 -1.92 0.24 -5.57
N ASP A 151 -1.81 1.13 -4.57
CA ASP A 151 -2.58 1.11 -3.31
C ASP A 151 -3.33 2.43 -3.09
N ALA A 152 -4.08 2.87 -4.11
CA ALA A 152 -4.84 4.11 -4.07
C ALA A 152 -6.08 4.01 -3.19
N SER A 153 -6.44 5.10 -2.49
CA SER A 153 -7.66 5.23 -1.70
C SER A 153 -8.45 6.45 -2.13
N PHE A 154 -9.79 6.39 -1.99
CA PHE A 154 -10.71 7.49 -2.34
C PHE A 154 -10.73 7.88 -3.83
N ILE A 155 -10.28 7.00 -4.69
CA ILE A 155 -10.30 7.13 -6.15
C ILE A 155 -10.55 5.75 -6.77
N SER A 156 -11.31 5.69 -7.85
CA SER A 156 -11.47 4.46 -8.62
C SER A 156 -10.24 4.17 -9.47
N LEU A 157 -9.84 2.91 -9.53
CA LEU A 157 -8.76 2.41 -10.38
C LEU A 157 -9.02 2.65 -11.87
N GLN A 158 -10.28 2.77 -12.30
CA GLN A 158 -10.64 3.17 -13.67
C GLN A 158 -10.01 4.49 -14.09
N LEU A 159 -9.84 5.42 -13.13
CA LEU A 159 -9.22 6.72 -13.37
C LEU A 159 -7.68 6.69 -13.26
N VAL A 160 -7.13 5.63 -12.68
CA VAL A 160 -5.69 5.46 -12.46
C VAL A 160 -5.05 4.64 -13.57
N PHE A 161 -5.70 3.55 -14.01
CA PHE A 161 -5.18 2.63 -15.02
C PHE A 161 -4.72 3.32 -16.31
N PRO A 162 -5.51 4.23 -16.94
CA PRO A 162 -5.08 4.85 -18.18
C PRO A 162 -3.71 5.53 -18.06
N LYS A 163 -3.48 6.22 -16.93
CA LYS A 163 -2.21 6.90 -16.70
C LYS A 163 -1.09 5.93 -16.31
N ALA A 164 -1.38 4.91 -15.49
CA ALA A 164 -0.39 3.91 -15.09
C ALA A 164 0.21 3.16 -16.29
N VAL A 165 -0.62 2.83 -17.29
CA VAL A 165 -0.20 2.13 -18.53
C VAL A 165 0.82 2.95 -19.34
N GLU A 166 0.74 4.29 -19.30
CA GLU A 166 1.69 5.15 -20.02
C GLU A 166 3.14 4.98 -19.54
N PHE A 167 3.34 4.54 -18.29
CA PHE A 167 4.66 4.36 -17.70
C PHE A 167 5.22 2.94 -17.80
N LEU A 168 4.41 1.95 -18.21
CA LEU A 168 4.84 0.56 -18.32
C LEU A 168 5.68 0.29 -19.58
N LYS A 169 6.78 -0.43 -19.41
CA LYS A 169 7.47 -1.10 -20.54
C LYS A 169 6.52 -2.11 -21.20
N ASN A 170 6.78 -2.50 -22.43
CA ASN A 170 6.11 -3.65 -23.05
C ASN A 170 6.52 -4.92 -22.28
N GLY A 171 5.61 -5.85 -22.07
CA GLY A 171 5.81 -7.04 -21.23
C GLY A 171 5.73 -6.78 -19.70
N ALA A 172 5.70 -5.53 -19.27
CA ALA A 172 5.71 -5.16 -17.85
C ALA A 172 4.41 -5.49 -17.12
N SER A 173 4.50 -5.60 -15.80
CA SER A 173 3.39 -5.97 -14.92
C SER A 173 2.80 -4.76 -14.18
N LEU A 174 1.48 -4.84 -13.90
CA LEU A 174 0.76 -3.93 -13.02
C LEU A 174 0.01 -4.75 -11.96
N LEU A 175 0.28 -4.49 -10.69
CA LEU A 175 -0.43 -5.07 -9.54
C LEU A 175 -1.28 -4.00 -8.88
N ALA A 176 -2.61 -4.11 -8.99
CA ALA A 176 -3.52 -3.16 -8.37
C ALA A 176 -4.25 -3.77 -7.17
N LEU A 177 -4.19 -3.09 -6.02
CA LEU A 177 -5.00 -3.43 -4.86
C LEU A 177 -6.41 -2.87 -5.04
N VAL A 178 -7.34 -3.74 -5.38
CA VAL A 178 -8.76 -3.44 -5.55
C VAL A 178 -9.43 -3.32 -4.19
N LYS A 179 -10.06 -2.19 -3.94
CA LYS A 179 -10.81 -1.89 -2.72
C LYS A 179 -12.27 -1.68 -3.08
N PRO A 180 -13.14 -2.67 -2.91
CA PRO A 180 -14.54 -2.60 -3.36
C PRO A 180 -15.28 -1.34 -2.93
N GLN A 181 -15.00 -0.82 -1.74
CA GLN A 181 -15.63 0.39 -1.21
C GLN A 181 -15.31 1.68 -1.98
N PHE A 182 -14.31 1.69 -2.85
CA PHE A 182 -13.97 2.84 -3.71
C PHE A 182 -14.35 2.62 -5.17
N GLU A 183 -14.89 1.45 -5.48
CA GLU A 183 -15.25 1.03 -6.84
C GLU A 183 -16.76 0.80 -7.03
N ALA A 184 -17.45 0.41 -5.96
CA ALA A 184 -18.88 0.18 -5.92
C ALA A 184 -19.70 1.48 -5.98
N GLY A 185 -20.95 1.39 -6.38
CA GLY A 185 -21.90 2.50 -6.32
C GLY A 185 -22.18 2.95 -4.89
N ALA A 186 -22.58 4.20 -4.72
CA ALA A 186 -22.83 4.76 -3.39
C ALA A 186 -23.95 4.01 -2.63
N ASP A 187 -24.91 3.46 -3.33
CA ASP A 187 -26.00 2.63 -2.84
C ASP A 187 -25.59 1.20 -2.48
N GLU A 188 -24.47 0.72 -3.02
CA GLU A 188 -23.88 -0.59 -2.75
C GLU A 188 -22.93 -0.57 -1.53
N VAL A 189 -22.57 0.62 -1.04
CA VAL A 189 -21.66 0.81 0.11
C VAL A 189 -22.48 1.02 1.38
N GLY A 190 -22.42 0.05 2.28
CA GLY A 190 -23.15 0.07 3.53
C GLY A 190 -22.56 1.03 4.59
N LYS A 191 -23.14 0.98 5.78
CA LYS A 191 -22.69 1.80 6.93
C LYS A 191 -21.20 1.63 7.18
N ARG A 192 -20.50 2.74 7.48
CA ARG A 192 -19.06 2.81 7.74
C ARG A 192 -18.19 2.41 6.54
N GLY A 193 -18.70 2.52 5.33
CA GLY A 193 -17.96 2.19 4.11
C GLY A 193 -17.75 0.68 3.92
N LYS A 194 -18.64 -0.18 4.44
CA LYS A 194 -18.50 -1.63 4.33
C LYS A 194 -19.27 -2.15 3.12
N VAL A 195 -18.58 -2.92 2.27
CA VAL A 195 -19.17 -3.73 1.19
C VAL A 195 -19.13 -5.17 1.67
N SER A 196 -20.30 -5.76 1.93
CA SER A 196 -20.40 -7.10 2.53
C SER A 196 -20.94 -8.15 1.56
N ASP A 197 -21.53 -7.72 0.45
CA ASP A 197 -22.11 -8.60 -0.55
C ASP A 197 -21.03 -9.13 -1.50
N PRO A 198 -20.78 -10.45 -1.54
CA PRO A 198 -19.83 -11.05 -2.47
C PRO A 198 -20.16 -10.80 -3.94
N GLY A 199 -21.42 -10.62 -4.29
CA GLY A 199 -21.86 -10.28 -5.65
C GLY A 199 -21.35 -8.91 -6.08
N ILE A 200 -21.32 -7.94 -5.16
CA ILE A 200 -20.76 -6.61 -5.44
C ILE A 200 -19.24 -6.69 -5.64
N HIS A 201 -18.53 -7.50 -4.84
CA HIS A 201 -17.09 -7.72 -5.03
C HIS A 201 -16.78 -8.28 -6.41
N GLN A 202 -17.53 -9.30 -6.84
CA GLN A 202 -17.37 -9.89 -8.17
C GLN A 202 -17.67 -8.89 -9.29
N LYS A 203 -18.76 -8.13 -9.17
CA LYS A 203 -19.12 -7.06 -10.12
C LYS A 203 -18.02 -6.02 -10.25
N VAL A 204 -17.41 -5.59 -9.13
CA VAL A 204 -16.29 -4.64 -9.12
C VAL A 204 -15.08 -5.22 -9.84
N LEU A 205 -14.71 -6.46 -9.55
CA LEU A 205 -13.57 -7.12 -10.18
C LEU A 205 -13.77 -7.25 -11.70
N GLU A 206 -14.93 -7.71 -12.15
CA GLU A 206 -15.23 -7.85 -13.58
C GLU A 206 -15.21 -6.48 -14.29
N LYS A 207 -15.78 -5.44 -13.68
CA LYS A 207 -15.74 -4.09 -14.20
C LYS A 207 -14.30 -3.61 -14.42
N LEU A 208 -13.40 -3.80 -13.44
CA LEU A 208 -12.01 -3.37 -13.54
C LEU A 208 -11.21 -4.19 -14.55
N LYS A 209 -11.50 -5.49 -14.69
CA LYS A 209 -10.92 -6.32 -15.75
C LYS A 209 -11.30 -5.83 -17.15
N ASN A 210 -12.58 -5.49 -17.36
CA ASN A 210 -13.04 -4.96 -18.63
C ASN A 210 -12.34 -3.64 -18.98
N VAL A 211 -12.22 -2.71 -18.01
CA VAL A 211 -11.46 -1.47 -18.18
C VAL A 211 -10.00 -1.74 -18.55
N ALA A 212 -9.36 -2.70 -17.88
CA ALA A 212 -7.98 -3.07 -18.20
C ALA A 212 -7.84 -3.61 -19.63
N GLN A 213 -8.76 -4.46 -20.06
CA GLN A 213 -8.79 -5.02 -21.42
C GLN A 213 -9.05 -3.94 -22.48
N GLU A 214 -9.92 -2.98 -22.22
CA GLU A 214 -10.16 -1.82 -23.11
C GLU A 214 -8.88 -0.96 -23.28
N LEU A 215 -8.00 -0.94 -22.26
CA LEU A 215 -6.69 -0.30 -22.31
C LEU A 215 -5.59 -1.18 -22.97
N GLY A 216 -5.96 -2.35 -23.49
CA GLY A 216 -5.03 -3.28 -24.13
C GLY A 216 -4.19 -4.10 -23.14
N LEU A 217 -4.55 -4.13 -21.86
CA LEU A 217 -3.85 -4.98 -20.89
C LEU A 217 -4.41 -6.40 -20.87
N ILE A 218 -3.54 -7.36 -20.60
CA ILE A 218 -3.88 -8.75 -20.38
C ILE A 218 -4.19 -8.94 -18.88
N VAL A 219 -5.34 -9.54 -18.55
CA VAL A 219 -5.68 -9.94 -17.18
C VAL A 219 -4.99 -11.28 -16.89
N SER A 220 -3.90 -11.24 -16.13
CA SER A 220 -3.04 -12.40 -15.85
C SER A 220 -3.43 -13.14 -14.57
N GLY A 221 -4.14 -12.48 -13.65
CA GLY A 221 -4.62 -13.14 -12.44
C GLY A 221 -5.33 -12.23 -11.47
N GLN A 222 -5.94 -12.86 -10.47
CA GLN A 222 -6.49 -12.17 -9.30
C GLN A 222 -6.31 -13.03 -8.05
N THR A 223 -6.17 -12.40 -6.89
CA THR A 223 -6.16 -13.08 -5.60
C THR A 223 -6.75 -12.19 -4.51
N LYS A 224 -7.24 -12.79 -3.45
CA LYS A 224 -7.68 -12.03 -2.26
C LYS A 224 -6.46 -11.61 -1.46
N SER A 225 -6.45 -10.37 -0.99
CA SER A 225 -5.41 -9.89 -0.08
C SER A 225 -5.44 -10.67 1.24
N VAL A 226 -4.27 -11.06 1.74
CA VAL A 226 -4.12 -11.78 3.02
C VAL A 226 -4.52 -10.95 4.23
N ILE A 227 -4.60 -9.62 4.07
CA ILE A 227 -4.97 -8.68 5.13
C ILE A 227 -6.14 -7.82 4.64
N ALA A 228 -7.21 -7.80 5.43
CA ALA A 228 -8.36 -6.93 5.17
C ALA A 228 -8.06 -5.44 5.42
N GLY A 229 -8.88 -4.57 4.83
CA GLY A 229 -8.78 -3.13 4.98
C GLY A 229 -8.83 -2.66 6.44
N LYS A 230 -8.03 -1.65 6.77
CA LYS A 230 -7.74 -1.23 8.16
C LYS A 230 -8.98 -0.75 8.94
N ASN A 231 -9.84 0.04 8.31
CA ASN A 231 -10.91 0.75 9.02
C ASN A 231 -12.26 0.05 8.98
N SER A 232 -12.61 -0.54 7.84
CA SER A 232 -13.91 -1.18 7.59
C SER A 232 -13.86 -2.71 7.68
N GLY A 233 -12.66 -3.29 7.70
CA GLY A 233 -12.48 -4.74 7.58
C GLY A 233 -12.97 -5.27 6.23
N ASN A 234 -13.01 -4.42 5.19
CA ASN A 234 -13.36 -4.82 3.85
C ASN A 234 -12.36 -5.82 3.30
N GLU A 235 -12.87 -6.81 2.58
CA GLU A 235 -12.05 -7.65 1.74
C GLU A 235 -11.45 -6.82 0.61
N GLU A 236 -10.19 -7.05 0.32
CA GLU A 236 -9.45 -6.39 -0.74
C GLU A 236 -8.84 -7.46 -1.64
N TYR A 237 -8.58 -7.14 -2.89
CA TYR A 237 -8.12 -8.10 -3.89
C TYR A 237 -6.95 -7.51 -4.66
N PHE A 238 -6.00 -8.35 -5.08
CA PHE A 238 -5.03 -7.97 -6.08
C PHE A 238 -5.50 -8.40 -7.46
N LEU A 239 -5.38 -7.49 -8.41
CA LEU A 239 -5.54 -7.75 -9.83
C LEU A 239 -4.16 -7.63 -10.49
N TRP A 240 -3.72 -8.69 -11.14
CA TRP A 240 -2.48 -8.70 -11.92
C TRP A 240 -2.81 -8.51 -13.40
N LEU A 241 -2.24 -7.46 -13.96
CA LEU A 241 -2.38 -7.07 -15.35
C LEU A 241 -0.99 -7.01 -16.00
N GLN A 242 -0.92 -7.29 -17.29
CA GLN A 242 0.33 -7.20 -18.04
C GLN A 242 0.12 -6.37 -19.32
N LYS A 243 1.08 -5.52 -19.61
CA LYS A 243 1.16 -4.84 -20.91
C LYS A 243 1.70 -5.85 -21.92
N PRO A 244 1.05 -6.07 -23.06
CA PRO A 244 1.55 -7.00 -24.07
C PRO A 244 2.98 -6.67 -24.50
N GLU A 245 3.76 -7.69 -24.84
CA GLU A 245 4.97 -7.51 -25.62
C GLU A 245 4.61 -6.89 -26.98
N GLU A 246 5.43 -6.01 -27.51
CA GLU A 246 5.28 -5.65 -28.93
C GLU A 246 5.48 -6.91 -29.76
N ALA A 247 4.47 -7.25 -30.56
CA ALA A 247 4.63 -8.30 -31.54
C ALA A 247 5.81 -7.90 -32.45
N GLY A 248 6.96 -8.54 -32.27
CA GLY A 248 8.15 -8.23 -33.04
C GLY A 248 7.77 -8.20 -34.50
N LEU A 249 7.92 -7.06 -35.13
CA LEU A 249 7.95 -6.96 -36.58
C LEU A 249 9.06 -7.92 -37.08
N LYS A 250 8.66 -9.14 -37.42
CA LYS A 250 9.56 -10.03 -38.16
C LYS A 250 9.93 -9.24 -39.41
N SER A 251 11.11 -8.63 -39.38
CA SER A 251 11.74 -8.09 -40.58
C SER A 251 11.77 -9.20 -41.63
N LYS A 252 10.97 -8.99 -42.69
CA LYS A 252 11.03 -9.79 -43.90
C LYS A 252 12.28 -9.44 -44.70
#